data_3fac885e6a756f42a87f0587ec8be04a
#
_entry.id   3fac885e6a756f42a87f0587ec8be04a
#
_cell.length_a   1.000
_cell.length_b   1.000
_cell.length_c   1.000
_cell.angle_alpha   90.00
_cell.angle_beta   90.00
_cell.angle_gamma   90.00
#
_symmetry.space_group_name_H-M   'P 1'
#
loop_
_entity.id
_entity.type
_entity.pdbx_description
1 polymer ?
#
loop_
_entity_poly.entity_id
_entity_poly.type
_entity_poly.pdbx_seq_one_letter_code
_entity_poly.pdbx_strand_id
1 'polypeptide(L)'
;MRTCLVVDDSRVIRKVARRILEDIGYEIAESADGVEAMAWCRAAMPDAILLDWNMPAMSGIEFLRGLRAEPGGEAPVVVFCTVESDLAHIREALEAGADEYIMKPFDGDIIAAKLAEAGL
;
A
#
# COMPACT_ATOMS: atom_id res chain seq x y z
N MET A 1 0.70 8.67 -16.50
CA MET A 1 1.14 7.39 -15.94
C MET A 1 0.73 7.33 -14.47
N ARG A 2 0.19 6.19 -14.04
CA ARG A 2 -0.22 6.00 -12.66
C ARG A 2 0.96 5.83 -11.74
N THR A 3 0.86 6.37 -10.53
CA THR A 3 1.91 6.33 -9.51
C THR A 3 1.50 5.40 -8.37
N CYS A 4 2.42 4.54 -7.94
CA CYS A 4 2.22 3.69 -6.78
C CYS A 4 3.31 3.94 -5.74
N LEU A 5 2.91 4.16 -4.49
CA LEU A 5 3.83 4.26 -3.37
C LEU A 5 3.92 2.88 -2.69
N VAL A 6 5.11 2.33 -2.62
CA VAL A 6 5.37 1.06 -1.95
C VAL A 6 5.92 1.35 -0.56
N VAL A 7 5.16 0.98 0.46
CA VAL A 7 5.49 1.24 1.86
C VAL A 7 5.76 -0.08 2.57
N ASP A 8 7.03 -0.35 2.84
CA ASP A 8 7.47 -1.58 3.49
C ASP A 8 8.87 -1.33 4.07
N ASP A 9 9.13 -1.80 5.29
CA ASP A 9 10.44 -1.63 5.92
C ASP A 9 11.51 -2.54 5.31
N SER A 10 11.11 -3.58 4.58
CA SER A 10 12.03 -4.48 3.90
C SER A 10 12.44 -3.92 2.53
N ARG A 11 13.72 -3.60 2.39
CA ARG A 11 14.28 -3.16 1.11
C ARG A 11 14.08 -4.20 0.00
N VAL A 12 14.20 -5.47 0.33
CA VAL A 12 14.04 -6.57 -0.64
C VAL A 12 12.61 -6.61 -1.14
N ILE A 13 11.64 -6.53 -0.24
CA ILE A 13 10.21 -6.51 -0.62
C ILE A 13 9.90 -5.29 -1.48
N ARG A 14 10.42 -4.11 -1.13
CA ARG A 14 10.21 -2.91 -1.96
C ARG A 14 10.77 -3.08 -3.37
N LYS A 15 11.93 -3.70 -3.51
CA LYS A 15 12.52 -3.95 -4.84
C LYS A 15 11.69 -4.92 -5.67
N VAL A 16 11.22 -6.00 -5.04
CA VAL A 16 10.36 -6.98 -5.72
C VAL A 16 9.06 -6.32 -6.16
N ALA A 17 8.42 -5.59 -5.27
CA ALA A 17 7.17 -4.89 -5.58
C ALA A 17 7.36 -3.84 -6.68
N ARG A 18 8.44 -3.07 -6.61
CA ARG A 18 8.78 -2.08 -7.65
C ARG A 18 8.84 -2.74 -9.03
N ARG A 19 9.57 -3.83 -9.15
CA ARG A 19 9.74 -4.52 -10.43
C ARG A 19 8.41 -5.00 -10.98
N ILE A 20 7.58 -5.61 -10.14
CA ILE A 20 6.25 -6.07 -10.52
C ILE A 20 5.39 -4.91 -11.02
N LEU A 21 5.35 -3.82 -10.28
CA LEU A 21 4.49 -2.68 -10.59
C LEU A 21 4.98 -1.90 -11.81
N GLU A 22 6.30 -1.76 -11.98
CA GLU A 22 6.87 -1.13 -13.18
C GLU A 22 6.51 -1.93 -14.43
N ASP A 23 6.55 -3.26 -14.33
CA ASP A 23 6.21 -4.15 -15.46
C ASP A 23 4.75 -3.98 -15.91
N ILE A 24 3.86 -3.57 -15.02
CA ILE A 24 2.45 -3.32 -15.37
C ILE A 24 2.14 -1.84 -15.59
N GLY A 25 3.17 -1.00 -15.65
CA GLY A 25 3.05 0.38 -16.13
C GLY A 25 2.97 1.47 -15.07
N TYR A 26 3.30 1.18 -13.81
CA TYR A 26 3.30 2.19 -12.75
C TYR A 26 4.65 2.89 -12.62
N GLU A 27 4.59 4.17 -12.27
CA GLU A 27 5.73 4.91 -11.72
C GLU A 27 5.78 4.66 -10.22
N ILE A 28 6.97 4.34 -9.67
CA ILE A 28 7.09 3.86 -8.30
C ILE A 28 7.86 4.84 -7.43
N ALA A 29 7.30 5.09 -6.24
CA ALA A 29 8.00 5.70 -5.11
C ALA A 29 8.08 4.66 -3.98
N GLU A 30 9.07 4.77 -3.13
CA GLU A 30 9.27 3.83 -2.01
C GLU A 30 9.39 4.59 -0.69
N SER A 31 8.86 4.01 0.37
CA SER A 31 9.02 4.49 1.73
C SER A 31 9.28 3.32 2.67
N ALA A 32 10.14 3.52 3.66
CA ALA A 32 10.49 2.49 4.61
C ALA A 32 9.58 2.45 5.84
N ASP A 33 8.83 3.51 6.08
CA ASP A 33 7.92 3.60 7.23
C ASP A 33 6.74 4.54 6.95
N GLY A 34 5.78 4.55 7.88
CA GLY A 34 4.56 5.34 7.73
C GLY A 34 4.77 6.84 7.81
N VAL A 35 5.78 7.30 8.53
CA VAL A 35 6.08 8.74 8.64
C VAL A 35 6.57 9.28 7.31
N GLU A 36 7.50 8.58 6.69
CA GLU A 36 8.03 8.94 5.37
C GLU A 36 6.94 8.86 4.30
N ALA A 37 6.11 7.80 4.38
CA ALA A 37 4.98 7.61 3.46
C ALA A 37 3.97 8.76 3.57
N MET A 38 3.69 9.23 4.77
CA MET A 38 2.77 10.35 4.96
C MET A 38 3.32 11.64 4.35
N ALA A 39 4.62 11.89 4.49
CA ALA A 39 5.26 13.05 3.86
C ALA A 39 5.15 12.98 2.34
N TRP A 40 5.32 11.80 1.75
CA TRP A 40 5.11 11.57 0.33
C TRP A 40 3.70 11.93 -0.11
N CYS A 41 2.71 11.41 0.60
CA CYS A 41 1.29 11.62 0.27
C CYS A 41 0.87 13.09 0.41
N ARG A 42 1.41 13.78 1.38
CA ARG A 42 1.13 15.23 1.57
C ARG A 42 1.72 16.06 0.44
N ALA A 43 2.86 15.66 -0.10
CA ALA A 43 3.48 16.35 -1.23
C ALA A 43 2.75 16.07 -2.54
N ALA A 44 2.36 14.81 -2.79
CA ALA A 44 1.63 14.40 -3.98
C ALA A 44 0.93 13.07 -3.72
N MET A 45 -0.40 13.05 -3.76
CA MET A 45 -1.16 11.81 -3.55
C MET A 45 -0.90 10.82 -4.69
N PRO A 46 -0.48 9.58 -4.38
CA PRO A 46 -0.33 8.56 -5.41
C PRO A 46 -1.70 8.01 -5.84
N ASP A 47 -1.72 7.29 -6.95
CA ASP A 47 -2.93 6.60 -7.41
C ASP A 47 -3.17 5.33 -6.61
N ALA A 48 -2.10 4.65 -6.20
CA ALA A 48 -2.17 3.42 -5.44
C ALA A 48 -1.08 3.39 -4.36
N ILE A 49 -1.34 2.63 -3.31
CA ILE A 49 -0.38 2.39 -2.23
C ILE A 49 -0.38 0.90 -1.93
N LEU A 50 0.81 0.30 -1.98
CA LEU A 50 1.03 -1.06 -1.52
C LEU A 50 1.61 -0.94 -0.12
N LEU A 51 0.87 -1.36 0.90
CA LEU A 51 1.14 -1.01 2.29
C LEU A 51 1.39 -2.23 3.17
N ASP A 52 2.55 -2.26 3.83
CA ASP A 52 2.89 -3.30 4.79
C ASP A 52 2.19 -3.05 6.14
N TRP A 53 1.86 -4.13 6.84
CA TRP A 53 1.22 -4.07 8.16
C TRP A 53 2.19 -3.65 9.26
N ASN A 54 3.32 -4.35 9.35
CA ASN A 54 4.29 -4.16 10.43
C ASN A 54 5.46 -3.27 9.99
N MET A 55 5.51 -2.07 10.54
CA MET A 55 6.58 -1.13 10.24
C MET A 55 7.03 -0.41 11.51
N PRO A 56 8.30 0.04 11.59
CA PRO A 56 8.76 0.84 12.72
C PRO A 56 8.13 2.23 12.71
N ALA A 57 8.11 2.88 13.85
CA ALA A 57 7.62 4.25 14.08
C ALA A 57 6.11 4.42 13.91
N MET A 58 5.55 3.97 12.79
CA MET A 58 4.12 4.07 12.51
C MET A 58 3.67 2.81 11.80
N SER A 59 2.72 2.07 12.36
CA SER A 59 2.19 0.85 11.74
C SER A 59 1.39 1.17 10.46
N GLY A 60 1.17 0.15 9.64
CA GLY A 60 0.36 0.32 8.43
C GLY A 60 -1.05 0.82 8.74
N ILE A 61 -1.67 0.33 9.80
CA ILE A 61 -3.01 0.76 10.23
C ILE A 61 -3.01 2.23 10.66
N GLU A 62 -2.02 2.65 11.43
CA GLU A 62 -1.90 4.06 11.85
C GLU A 62 -1.72 4.98 10.65
N PHE A 63 -0.85 4.58 9.71
CA PHE A 63 -0.65 5.32 8.48
C PHE A 63 -1.96 5.44 7.68
N LEU A 64 -2.66 4.32 7.50
CA LEU A 64 -3.89 4.29 6.70
C LEU A 64 -4.97 5.19 7.29
N ARG A 65 -5.18 5.14 8.60
CA ARG A 65 -6.14 6.02 9.27
C ARG A 65 -5.77 7.49 9.09
N GLY A 66 -4.50 7.83 9.24
CA GLY A 66 -4.01 9.18 9.02
C GLY A 66 -4.16 9.63 7.57
N LEU A 67 -3.86 8.75 6.62
CA LEU A 67 -4.02 9.02 5.19
C LEU A 67 -5.47 9.38 4.86
N ARG A 68 -6.42 8.56 5.31
CA ARG A 68 -7.83 8.78 4.99
C ARG A 68 -8.39 10.07 5.59
N ALA A 69 -7.75 10.59 6.62
CA ALA A 69 -8.11 11.89 7.23
C ALA A 69 -7.47 13.09 6.54
N GLU A 70 -6.47 12.88 5.67
CA GLU A 70 -5.82 13.97 4.92
C GLU A 70 -6.71 14.44 3.77
N PRO A 71 -6.64 15.74 3.40
CA PRO A 71 -7.31 16.23 2.19
C PRO A 71 -6.83 15.45 0.96
N GLY A 72 -7.77 14.89 0.21
CA GLY A 72 -7.45 14.04 -0.95
C GLY A 72 -7.03 12.62 -0.58
N GLY A 73 -6.93 12.30 0.69
CA GLY A 73 -6.47 10.98 1.17
C GLY A 73 -7.46 9.84 0.98
N GLU A 74 -8.66 10.14 0.49
CA GLU A 74 -9.67 9.13 0.15
C GLU A 74 -9.44 8.54 -1.24
N ALA A 75 -8.72 9.25 -2.09
CA ALA A 75 -8.56 8.88 -3.50
C ALA A 75 -7.63 7.68 -3.77
N PRO A 76 -6.46 7.54 -3.08
CA PRO A 76 -5.58 6.42 -3.38
C PRO A 76 -6.23 5.07 -3.12
N VAL A 77 -6.01 4.13 -4.03
CA VAL A 77 -6.35 2.73 -3.81
C VAL A 77 -5.27 2.13 -2.91
N VAL A 78 -5.67 1.58 -1.76
CA VAL A 78 -4.74 0.99 -0.80
C VAL A 78 -4.89 -0.52 -0.79
N VAL A 79 -3.80 -1.22 -1.12
CA VAL A 79 -3.70 -2.68 -1.06
C VAL A 79 -2.83 -3.01 0.15
N PHE A 80 -3.43 -3.62 1.16
CA PHE A 80 -2.72 -4.01 2.37
C PHE A 80 -2.01 -5.34 2.17
N CYS A 81 -0.71 -5.41 2.52
CA CYS A 81 0.12 -6.60 2.34
C CYS A 81 0.62 -7.08 3.69
N THR A 82 0.41 -8.35 4.00
CA THR A 82 0.78 -8.90 5.30
C THR A 82 1.00 -10.40 5.25
N VAL A 83 1.67 -10.93 6.27
CA VAL A 83 1.75 -12.37 6.51
C VAL A 83 0.58 -12.86 7.37
N GLU A 84 -0.19 -11.95 7.94
CA GLU A 84 -1.34 -12.28 8.76
C GLU A 84 -2.56 -12.58 7.88
N SER A 85 -3.24 -13.67 8.17
CA SER A 85 -4.38 -14.12 7.37
C SER A 85 -5.68 -14.25 8.17
N ASP A 86 -5.68 -13.90 9.46
CA ASP A 86 -6.89 -14.06 10.25
C ASP A 86 -7.93 -12.99 9.93
N LEU A 87 -9.18 -13.34 10.17
CA LEU A 87 -10.32 -12.49 9.84
C LEU A 87 -10.29 -11.15 10.59
N ALA A 88 -9.77 -11.13 11.80
CA ALA A 88 -9.71 -9.90 12.61
C ALA A 88 -8.77 -8.87 11.96
N HIS A 89 -7.61 -9.30 11.46
CA HIS A 89 -6.68 -8.42 10.75
C HIS A 89 -7.26 -7.90 9.45
N ILE A 90 -7.89 -8.77 8.67
CA ILE A 90 -8.53 -8.39 7.41
C ILE A 90 -9.62 -7.35 7.67
N ARG A 91 -10.46 -7.59 8.67
CA ARG A 91 -11.53 -6.68 9.05
C ARG A 91 -11.01 -5.33 9.50
N GLU A 92 -9.96 -5.32 10.32
CA GLU A 92 -9.34 -4.08 10.80
C GLU A 92 -8.79 -3.25 9.63
N ALA A 93 -8.13 -3.90 8.66
CA ALA A 93 -7.61 -3.22 7.48
C ALA A 93 -8.73 -2.57 6.66
N LEU A 94 -9.81 -3.31 6.41
CA LEU A 94 -10.94 -2.80 5.65
C LEU A 94 -11.66 -1.66 6.38
N GLU A 95 -11.85 -1.77 7.68
CA GLU A 95 -12.46 -0.72 8.50
C GLU A 95 -11.60 0.55 8.54
N ALA A 96 -10.28 0.40 8.50
CA ALA A 96 -9.37 1.54 8.45
C ALA A 96 -9.34 2.23 7.07
N GLY A 97 -9.93 1.63 6.05
CA GLY A 97 -10.07 2.21 4.72
C GLY A 97 -9.24 1.56 3.62
N ALA A 98 -8.74 0.34 3.83
CA ALA A 98 -8.08 -0.41 2.76
C ALA A 98 -9.11 -0.86 1.72
N ASP A 99 -8.73 -0.82 0.45
CA ASP A 99 -9.59 -1.27 -0.65
C ASP A 99 -9.43 -2.76 -0.90
N GLU A 100 -8.22 -3.28 -0.70
CA GLU A 100 -7.89 -4.67 -0.95
C GLU A 100 -6.85 -5.18 0.02
N TYR A 101 -6.68 -6.49 0.07
CA TYR A 101 -5.81 -7.19 0.99
C TYR A 101 -5.14 -8.35 0.27
N ILE A 102 -3.82 -8.48 0.43
CA ILE A 102 -3.08 -9.61 -0.13
C ILE A 102 -2.11 -10.19 0.90
N MET A 103 -1.79 -11.48 0.72
CA MET A 103 -0.82 -12.17 1.55
C MET A 103 0.57 -12.10 0.96
N LYS A 104 1.58 -12.02 1.81
CA LYS A 104 2.97 -12.24 1.42
C LYS A 104 3.30 -13.74 1.52
N PRO A 105 4.11 -14.30 0.63
CA PRO A 105 4.67 -13.68 -0.56
C PRO A 105 3.61 -13.50 -1.66
N PHE A 106 3.76 -12.46 -2.45
CA PHE A 106 2.83 -12.16 -3.54
C PHE A 106 3.55 -12.23 -4.90
N ASP A 107 2.77 -12.32 -5.98
CA ASP A 107 3.28 -12.26 -7.35
C ASP A 107 2.58 -11.16 -8.15
N GLY A 108 3.05 -10.95 -9.38
CA GLY A 108 2.54 -9.88 -10.24
C GLY A 108 1.08 -10.07 -10.62
N ASP A 109 0.65 -11.30 -10.82
CA ASP A 109 -0.73 -11.60 -11.20
C ASP A 109 -1.71 -11.24 -10.08
N ILE A 110 -1.34 -11.55 -8.84
CA ILE A 110 -2.16 -11.22 -7.66
C ILE A 110 -2.27 -9.70 -7.50
N ILE A 111 -1.15 -8.99 -7.59
CA ILE A 111 -1.14 -7.52 -7.46
C ILE A 111 -1.99 -6.87 -8.57
N ALA A 112 -1.78 -7.30 -9.82
CA ALA A 112 -2.52 -6.75 -10.94
C ALA A 112 -4.02 -6.98 -10.80
N ALA A 113 -4.42 -8.19 -10.38
CA ALA A 113 -5.83 -8.52 -10.16
C ALA A 113 -6.46 -7.66 -9.06
N LYS A 114 -5.77 -7.46 -7.95
CA LYS A 114 -6.30 -6.66 -6.84
C LYS A 114 -6.44 -5.18 -7.20
N LEU A 115 -5.49 -4.62 -7.93
CA LEU A 115 -5.58 -3.25 -8.41
C LEU A 115 -6.74 -3.09 -9.39
N ALA A 116 -6.92 -4.04 -10.30
CA ALA A 116 -8.03 -4.02 -11.25
C ALA A 116 -9.39 -4.11 -10.52
N GLU A 117 -9.52 -4.99 -9.52
CA GLU A 117 -10.73 -5.11 -8.71
C GLU A 117 -11.07 -3.81 -7.98
N ALA A 118 -10.07 -3.04 -7.61
CA ALA A 118 -10.22 -1.76 -6.93
C ALA A 118 -10.42 -0.58 -7.89
N GLY A 119 -10.47 -0.83 -9.19
CA GLY A 119 -10.77 0.20 -10.19
C GLY A 119 -9.58 0.78 -10.95
N LEU A 120 -8.42 0.20 -10.79
CA LEU A 120 -7.21 0.66 -11.51
C LEU A 120 -6.80 -0.25 -12.70
#